data_bf7a7cecff4ec3c154687b98449bbf0d
#
_entry.id   bf7a7cecff4ec3c154687b98449bbf0d
#
_cell.length_a   1.000
_cell.length_b   1.000
_cell.length_c   1.000
_cell.angle_alpha   90.00
_cell.angle_beta   90.00
_cell.angle_gamma   90.00
#
_symmetry.space_group_name_H-M   'P 1'
#
loop_
_entity.id
_entity.type
_entity.pdbx_description
1 polymer ?
#
loop_
_entity_poly.entity_id
_entity_poly.type
_entity_poly.pdbx_seq_one_letter_code
_entity_poly.pdbx_strand_id
1 'polypeptide(L)'
;MSLRNLFSSIFVILLLPLIALAGKLSHEEFNIRPEKAKSIEAKVDFGAGEIIVNADDIDDVVTGKIDYKPKAVEFRHDYEVNDGVGELYLESDHKDNFNIDTEENKWDITFSTKYPISLDMDIGACDAEMDLGGLQLQNLTFEVGASSSIIEFSRPNPVRMDQIKIDAGASSLEMKNFGNANFKYFSFDGGVGSFKLDLRGKYTGYSRVIISVGVGSMDLTLPKDIPIRVETNGAGWLSTIDFHRTDLEVTDDDVYESDDYEDAEIRLLVEIDVGLGSVDIYQK
;
A
#
# COMPACT_ATOMS: atom_id res chain seq x y z
N MET A 1 9.66 32.47 -39.47
CA MET A 1 10.43 32.34 -38.23
C MET A 1 9.57 32.85 -37.11
N SER A 2 8.91 31.98 -36.41
CA SER A 2 7.98 32.30 -35.31
C SER A 2 8.59 31.77 -34.01
N LEU A 3 8.92 32.67 -33.11
CA LEU A 3 9.34 32.36 -31.75
C LEU A 3 8.12 31.86 -30.95
N ARG A 4 8.12 30.59 -30.59
CA ARG A 4 7.18 30.02 -29.60
C ARG A 4 7.71 30.39 -28.23
N ASN A 5 6.93 31.21 -27.52
CA ASN A 5 7.16 31.56 -26.14
C ASN A 5 6.94 30.32 -25.26
N LEU A 6 8.00 29.81 -24.65
CA LEU A 6 7.93 28.94 -23.48
C LEU A 6 7.56 29.84 -22.28
N PHE A 7 6.33 29.78 -21.84
CA PHE A 7 5.95 30.19 -20.48
C PHE A 7 5.89 28.93 -19.61
N SER A 8 7.04 28.58 -19.05
CA SER A 8 7.10 27.70 -17.88
C SER A 8 6.67 28.54 -16.68
N SER A 9 5.46 28.31 -16.19
CA SER A 9 4.99 28.94 -14.95
C SER A 9 5.54 28.12 -13.77
N ILE A 10 6.77 28.37 -13.39
CA ILE A 10 7.32 27.89 -12.12
C ILE A 10 6.64 28.71 -11.02
N PHE A 11 5.68 28.13 -10.33
CA PHE A 11 5.11 28.71 -9.12
C PHE A 11 6.01 28.35 -7.95
N VAL A 12 6.98 29.19 -7.68
CA VAL A 12 7.87 29.09 -6.52
C VAL A 12 7.05 29.43 -5.28
N ILE A 13 6.70 28.41 -4.49
CA ILE A 13 6.25 28.60 -3.12
C ILE A 13 7.46 29.10 -2.33
N LEU A 14 7.31 30.25 -1.72
CA LEU A 14 8.35 30.91 -0.96
C LEU A 14 8.68 30.08 0.29
N LEU A 15 9.67 29.19 0.18
CA LEU A 15 10.30 28.54 1.32
C LEU A 15 11.16 29.59 2.04
N LEU A 16 10.75 29.97 3.24
CA LEU A 16 11.63 30.67 4.17
C LEU A 16 12.61 29.64 4.76
N PRO A 17 13.90 29.68 4.44
CA PRO A 17 14.86 28.78 5.06
C PRO A 17 15.00 29.18 6.53
N LEU A 18 14.47 28.36 7.43
CA LEU A 18 14.84 28.43 8.84
C LEU A 18 16.29 27.95 8.96
N ILE A 19 17.21 28.83 9.34
CA ILE A 19 18.64 28.52 9.49
C ILE A 19 18.77 27.46 10.59
N ALA A 20 19.00 26.21 10.19
CA ALA A 20 19.18 25.08 11.10
C ALA A 20 20.59 25.10 11.72
N LEU A 21 20.68 25.19 13.04
CA LEU A 21 21.88 24.85 13.80
C LEU A 21 22.16 23.33 13.65
N ALA A 22 23.43 23.00 13.45
CA ALA A 22 23.91 21.63 13.29
C ALA A 22 23.37 20.70 14.39
N GLY A 23 22.58 19.68 13.98
CA GLY A 23 22.00 18.68 14.87
C GLY A 23 20.49 18.81 15.14
N LYS A 24 19.80 19.82 14.60
CA LYS A 24 18.35 19.94 14.68
C LYS A 24 17.66 19.28 13.50
N LEU A 25 16.49 18.68 13.78
CA LEU A 25 15.53 18.29 12.75
C LEU A 25 15.12 19.52 11.93
N SER A 26 15.04 19.36 10.62
CA SER A 26 14.35 20.30 9.74
C SER A 26 12.89 19.91 9.72
N HIS A 27 12.03 20.90 9.74
CA HIS A 27 10.59 20.72 9.64
C HIS A 27 10.13 21.36 8.34
N GLU A 28 9.47 20.58 7.49
CA GLU A 28 8.98 21.02 6.20
C GLU A 28 7.51 20.65 6.04
N GLU A 29 6.70 21.61 5.63
CA GLU A 29 5.29 21.38 5.30
C GLU A 29 5.07 21.71 3.84
N PHE A 30 4.34 20.85 3.14
CA PHE A 30 3.98 21.06 1.74
C PHE A 30 2.52 20.74 1.49
N ASN A 31 2.00 21.34 0.43
CA ASN A 31 0.69 21.03 -0.13
C ASN A 31 0.73 21.13 -1.65
N ILE A 32 0.16 20.16 -2.32
CA ILE A 32 0.13 20.07 -3.78
C ILE A 32 -1.29 20.29 -4.28
N ARG A 33 -1.47 21.35 -5.04
CA ARG A 33 -2.78 21.70 -5.62
C ARG A 33 -3.05 20.86 -6.87
N PRO A 34 -4.32 20.48 -7.11
CA PRO A 34 -4.67 19.63 -8.25
C PRO A 34 -4.48 20.31 -9.62
N GLU A 35 -4.40 21.65 -9.65
CA GLU A 35 -4.38 22.45 -10.87
C GLU A 35 -5.54 22.07 -11.82
N LYS A 36 -5.25 21.25 -12.86
CA LYS A 36 -6.25 20.72 -13.79
C LYS A 36 -6.26 19.20 -13.88
N ALA A 37 -5.62 18.53 -12.93
CA ALA A 37 -5.61 17.09 -12.87
C ALA A 37 -7.01 16.52 -12.62
N LYS A 38 -7.33 15.45 -13.31
CA LYS A 38 -8.57 14.66 -13.17
C LYS A 38 -8.31 13.32 -12.49
N SER A 39 -7.07 12.85 -12.55
CA SER A 39 -6.54 11.67 -11.87
C SER A 39 -5.10 11.92 -11.47
N ILE A 40 -4.61 11.13 -10.53
CA ILE A 40 -3.26 11.26 -9.96
C ILE A 40 -2.51 9.94 -10.14
N GLU A 41 -1.28 10.03 -10.61
CA GLU A 41 -0.27 8.99 -10.52
C GLU A 41 0.76 9.44 -9.49
N ALA A 42 0.74 8.82 -8.31
CA ALA A 42 1.62 9.18 -7.21
C ALA A 42 2.67 8.11 -6.99
N LYS A 43 3.94 8.51 -6.98
CA LYS A 43 5.06 7.68 -6.59
C LYS A 43 5.68 8.22 -5.30
N VAL A 44 5.86 7.35 -4.32
CA VAL A 44 6.51 7.64 -3.03
C VAL A 44 7.71 6.73 -2.89
N ASP A 45 8.90 7.30 -2.88
CA ASP A 45 10.17 6.62 -2.66
C ASP A 45 10.72 7.02 -1.28
N PHE A 46 10.65 6.09 -0.33
CA PHE A 46 10.99 6.35 1.06
C PHE A 46 12.09 5.43 1.55
N GLY A 47 13.29 5.96 1.69
CA GLY A 47 14.48 5.17 2.01
C GLY A 47 14.41 4.49 3.38
N ALA A 48 14.35 5.25 4.46
CA ALA A 48 14.22 4.72 5.82
C ALA A 48 13.64 5.75 6.80
N GLY A 49 12.97 5.28 7.85
CA GLY A 49 12.39 6.12 8.90
C GLY A 49 11.01 5.68 9.35
N GLU A 50 10.16 6.64 9.64
CA GLU A 50 8.75 6.45 10.02
C GLU A 50 7.85 7.16 9.00
N ILE A 51 6.85 6.47 8.46
CA ILE A 51 5.91 7.06 7.52
C ILE A 51 4.47 6.78 7.94
N ILE A 52 3.68 7.85 8.02
CA ILE A 52 2.24 7.80 8.26
C ILE A 52 1.54 8.31 7.01
N VAL A 53 0.61 7.51 6.48
CA VAL A 53 -0.20 7.88 5.30
C VAL A 53 -1.67 7.82 5.65
N ASN A 54 -2.37 8.92 5.40
CA ASN A 54 -3.79 9.09 5.69
C ASN A 54 -4.57 9.45 4.43
N ALA A 55 -5.88 9.27 4.50
CA ALA A 55 -6.84 9.66 3.49
C ALA A 55 -7.90 10.59 4.08
N ASP A 56 -8.07 11.80 3.53
CA ASP A 56 -9.08 12.74 4.01
C ASP A 56 -9.68 13.58 2.86
N ASP A 57 -10.82 14.24 3.14
CA ASP A 57 -11.51 15.13 2.21
C ASP A 57 -10.85 16.52 2.17
N ILE A 58 -9.64 16.59 1.61
CA ILE A 58 -8.89 17.83 1.42
C ILE A 58 -9.02 18.36 0.00
N ASP A 59 -8.83 19.67 -0.21
CA ASP A 59 -8.90 20.30 -1.54
C ASP A 59 -7.62 20.14 -2.35
N ASP A 60 -6.49 19.98 -1.69
CA ASP A 60 -5.20 19.66 -2.31
C ASP A 60 -5.15 18.19 -2.73
N VAL A 61 -4.25 17.80 -3.62
CA VAL A 61 -4.00 16.40 -3.99
C VAL A 61 -3.40 15.65 -2.81
N VAL A 62 -2.44 16.29 -2.16
CA VAL A 62 -1.72 15.78 -1.01
C VAL A 62 -1.22 16.94 -0.15
N THR A 63 -1.21 16.72 1.15
CA THR A 63 -0.50 17.56 2.12
C THR A 63 0.48 16.71 2.89
N GLY A 64 1.59 17.28 3.32
CA GLY A 64 2.60 16.55 4.09
C GLY A 64 3.34 17.40 5.10
N LYS A 65 3.75 16.73 6.18
CA LYS A 65 4.67 17.25 7.20
C LYS A 65 5.84 16.30 7.29
N ILE A 66 7.02 16.84 7.09
CA ILE A 66 8.26 16.07 7.03
C ILE A 66 9.23 16.60 8.09
N ASP A 67 9.61 15.74 9.00
CA ASP A 67 10.67 15.98 9.97
C ASP A 67 11.90 15.16 9.60
N TYR A 68 13.01 15.80 9.26
CA TYR A 68 14.21 15.10 8.83
C TYR A 68 15.49 15.79 9.26
N LYS A 69 16.59 15.04 9.30
CA LYS A 69 17.94 15.60 9.51
C LYS A 69 18.60 15.90 8.15
N PRO A 70 18.78 17.19 7.75
CA PRO A 70 19.28 17.56 6.41
C PRO A 70 20.69 17.07 6.09
N LYS A 71 21.44 16.63 7.11
CA LYS A 71 22.77 16.02 6.92
C LYS A 71 22.70 14.56 6.51
N ALA A 72 21.64 13.85 6.91
CA ALA A 72 21.45 12.43 6.66
C ALA A 72 20.45 12.15 5.53
N VAL A 73 19.45 12.99 5.37
CA VAL A 73 18.35 12.80 4.43
C VAL A 73 18.17 14.04 3.57
N GLU A 74 17.80 13.85 2.33
CA GLU A 74 17.32 14.87 1.41
C GLU A 74 15.87 14.55 1.04
N PHE A 75 14.95 15.48 1.26
CA PHE A 75 13.57 15.38 0.83
C PHE A 75 13.36 16.15 -0.47
N ARG A 76 12.68 15.54 -1.42
CA ARG A 76 12.31 16.14 -2.70
C ARG A 76 10.86 15.82 -3.04
N HIS A 77 10.18 16.76 -3.66
CA HIS A 77 8.89 16.54 -4.28
C HIS A 77 8.80 17.24 -5.64
N ASP A 78 8.10 16.63 -6.56
CA ASP A 78 7.79 17.16 -7.87
C ASP A 78 6.34 16.87 -8.22
N TYR A 79 5.71 17.79 -8.98
CA TYR A 79 4.34 17.63 -9.45
C TYR A 79 4.13 18.33 -10.77
N GLU A 80 3.71 17.56 -11.77
CA GLU A 80 3.38 18.08 -13.09
C GLU A 80 2.02 17.54 -13.54
N VAL A 81 1.30 18.33 -14.37
CA VAL A 81 0.01 17.90 -14.95
C VAL A 81 0.14 17.78 -16.44
N ASN A 82 0.02 16.56 -16.97
CA ASN A 82 0.10 16.21 -18.37
C ASN A 82 -1.22 15.58 -18.85
N ASP A 83 -1.90 16.16 -19.81
CA ASP A 83 -3.16 15.64 -20.37
C ASP A 83 -4.28 15.35 -19.34
N GLY A 84 -4.24 16.05 -18.20
CA GLY A 84 -5.19 15.88 -17.11
C GLY A 84 -4.82 14.80 -16.10
N VAL A 85 -3.66 14.19 -16.22
CA VAL A 85 -3.04 13.32 -15.21
C VAL A 85 -2.04 14.15 -14.42
N GLY A 86 -2.17 14.18 -13.10
CA GLY A 86 -1.19 14.76 -12.19
C GLY A 86 -0.16 13.71 -11.82
N GLU A 87 1.07 13.90 -12.23
CA GLU A 87 2.21 13.05 -11.91
C GLU A 87 2.90 13.62 -10.66
N LEU A 88 2.77 12.91 -9.53
CA LEU A 88 3.34 13.31 -8.24
C LEU A 88 4.49 12.38 -7.88
N TYR A 89 5.62 12.98 -7.50
CA TYR A 89 6.78 12.27 -6.99
C TYR A 89 7.20 12.82 -5.63
N LEU A 90 7.30 11.95 -4.62
CA LEU A 90 7.80 12.25 -3.29
C LEU A 90 8.98 11.33 -3.00
N GLU A 91 10.12 11.88 -2.62
CA GLU A 91 11.35 11.11 -2.44
C GLU A 91 12.09 11.51 -1.17
N SER A 92 12.58 10.52 -0.41
CA SER A 92 13.61 10.71 0.60
C SER A 92 14.86 9.92 0.25
N ASP A 93 15.95 10.63 -0.01
CA ASP A 93 17.23 10.03 -0.34
C ASP A 93 18.21 10.13 0.84
N HIS A 94 18.89 9.01 1.18
CA HIS A 94 19.88 9.00 2.24
C HIS A 94 21.25 9.38 1.69
N LYS A 95 21.85 10.39 2.30
CA LYS A 95 23.22 10.83 1.98
C LYS A 95 24.22 9.80 2.49
N ASP A 96 25.10 9.34 1.60
CA ASP A 96 26.09 8.28 1.88
C ASP A 96 26.79 8.36 3.23
N ASN A 97 26.96 7.19 3.89
CA ASN A 97 27.75 6.92 5.11
C ASN A 97 27.14 7.25 6.48
N PHE A 98 25.84 7.38 6.63
CA PHE A 98 25.23 7.46 7.96
C PHE A 98 24.60 6.14 8.39
N ASN A 99 24.77 5.78 9.67
CA ASN A 99 23.91 4.79 10.32
C ASN A 99 22.47 5.32 10.23
N ILE A 100 21.57 4.51 9.71
CA ILE A 100 20.15 4.84 9.60
C ILE A 100 19.56 4.82 11.02
N ASP A 101 19.26 6.02 11.54
CA ASP A 101 18.46 6.17 12.74
C ASP A 101 17.04 6.51 12.29
N THR A 102 16.08 5.64 12.55
CA THR A 102 14.67 5.80 12.12
C THR A 102 14.03 7.08 12.66
N GLU A 103 14.58 7.66 13.73
CA GLU A 103 14.14 8.96 14.26
C GLU A 103 14.55 10.16 13.40
N GLU A 104 15.38 9.94 12.37
CA GLU A 104 15.95 11.01 11.55
C GLU A 104 15.11 11.39 10.33
N ASN A 105 14.05 10.62 10.00
CA ASN A 105 13.17 10.85 8.85
C ASN A 105 11.75 10.40 9.18
N LYS A 106 10.84 11.36 9.37
CA LYS A 106 9.44 11.11 9.70
C LYS A 106 8.53 11.86 8.74
N TRP A 107 7.62 11.12 8.11
CA TRP A 107 6.65 11.65 7.18
C TRP A 107 5.23 11.44 7.69
N ASP A 108 4.42 12.49 7.64
CA ASP A 108 2.97 12.44 7.84
C ASP A 108 2.31 13.03 6.61
N ILE A 109 1.73 12.16 5.77
CA ILE A 109 1.19 12.49 4.46
C ILE A 109 -0.31 12.22 4.47
N THR A 110 -1.09 13.15 3.93
CA THR A 110 -2.54 12.97 3.73
C THR A 110 -2.88 13.15 2.27
N PHE A 111 -3.38 12.08 1.62
CA PHE A 111 -3.91 12.12 0.27
C PHE A 111 -5.39 12.48 0.24
N SER A 112 -5.80 13.16 -0.81
CA SER A 112 -7.20 13.55 -1.03
C SER A 112 -8.07 12.38 -1.46
N THR A 113 -9.25 12.27 -0.86
CA THR A 113 -10.29 11.32 -1.30
C THR A 113 -11.08 11.80 -2.54
N LYS A 114 -10.77 12.97 -3.10
CA LYS A 114 -11.52 13.59 -4.21
C LYS A 114 -11.10 13.13 -5.59
N TYR A 115 -9.87 12.62 -5.72
CA TYR A 115 -9.30 12.31 -7.04
C TYR A 115 -9.08 10.80 -7.19
N PRO A 116 -9.38 10.23 -8.38
CA PRO A 116 -8.87 8.90 -8.72
C PRO A 116 -7.34 8.90 -8.65
N ILE A 117 -6.78 7.90 -7.97
CA ILE A 117 -5.34 7.81 -7.73
C ILE A 117 -4.81 6.39 -8.01
N SER A 118 -3.67 6.30 -8.70
CA SER A 118 -2.78 5.14 -8.68
C SER A 118 -1.60 5.46 -7.78
N LEU A 119 -1.35 4.63 -6.78
CA LEU A 119 -0.32 4.84 -5.76
C LEU A 119 0.75 3.76 -5.87
N ASP A 120 1.98 4.19 -6.07
CA ASP A 120 3.18 3.37 -6.10
C ASP A 120 4.12 3.78 -4.96
N MET A 121 4.40 2.87 -4.04
CA MET A 121 5.22 3.12 -2.86
C MET A 121 6.37 2.13 -2.79
N ASP A 122 7.59 2.65 -2.87
CA ASP A 122 8.84 1.92 -2.68
C ASP A 122 9.47 2.35 -1.34
N ILE A 123 9.55 1.42 -0.40
CA ILE A 123 9.93 1.71 0.98
C ILE A 123 11.06 0.80 1.42
N GLY A 124 12.19 1.39 1.77
CA GLY A 124 13.39 0.63 2.15
C GLY A 124 13.27 -0.02 3.54
N ALA A 125 13.61 0.71 4.58
CA ALA A 125 13.59 0.22 5.97
C ALA A 125 12.78 1.16 6.87
N CYS A 126 11.58 0.74 7.30
CA CYS A 126 10.68 1.67 7.99
C CYS A 126 9.72 1.02 8.98
N ASP A 127 9.17 1.90 9.83
CA ASP A 127 7.87 1.68 10.47
C ASP A 127 6.81 2.47 9.67
N ALA A 128 5.81 1.77 9.11
CA ALA A 128 4.78 2.40 8.30
C ALA A 128 3.39 2.15 8.88
N GLU A 129 2.60 3.22 8.98
CA GLU A 129 1.18 3.13 9.32
C GLU A 129 0.36 3.86 8.25
N MET A 130 -0.52 3.11 7.57
CA MET A 130 -1.26 3.63 6.44
C MET A 130 -2.74 3.32 6.57
N ASP A 131 -3.60 4.35 6.54
CA ASP A 131 -5.04 4.21 6.30
C ASP A 131 -5.40 4.77 4.93
N LEU A 132 -5.64 3.86 3.99
CA LEU A 132 -6.02 4.16 2.61
C LEU A 132 -7.54 4.16 2.39
N GLY A 133 -8.32 4.07 3.48
CA GLY A 133 -9.77 4.00 3.43
C GLY A 133 -10.44 5.23 2.85
N GLY A 134 -11.30 5.04 1.84
CA GLY A 134 -12.05 6.10 1.17
C GLY A 134 -11.30 6.82 0.04
N LEU A 135 -10.02 6.54 -0.20
CA LEU A 135 -9.35 6.96 -1.43
C LEU A 135 -10.04 6.34 -2.65
N GLN A 136 -10.01 7.02 -3.78
CA GLN A 136 -10.45 6.47 -5.07
C GLN A 136 -9.30 5.74 -5.76
N LEU A 137 -8.76 4.70 -5.10
CA LEU A 137 -7.62 3.95 -5.61
C LEU A 137 -8.00 3.12 -6.84
N GLN A 138 -7.26 3.32 -7.93
CA GLN A 138 -7.35 2.54 -9.17
C GLN A 138 -6.33 1.41 -9.18
N ASN A 139 -5.11 1.67 -8.70
CA ASN A 139 -4.04 0.70 -8.52
C ASN A 139 -3.26 1.02 -7.24
N LEU A 140 -2.72 -0.02 -6.61
CA LEU A 140 -1.79 0.08 -5.48
C LEU A 140 -0.62 -0.86 -5.70
N THR A 141 0.59 -0.31 -5.72
CA THR A 141 1.84 -1.07 -5.59
C THR A 141 2.51 -0.66 -4.29
N PHE A 142 2.93 -1.64 -3.51
CA PHE A 142 3.65 -1.43 -2.26
C PHE A 142 4.82 -2.41 -2.19
N GLU A 143 6.02 -1.89 -2.35
CA GLU A 143 7.26 -2.65 -2.24
C GLU A 143 7.97 -2.24 -0.95
N VAL A 144 8.30 -3.19 -0.08
CA VAL A 144 8.94 -2.89 1.19
C VAL A 144 10.08 -3.85 1.50
N GLY A 145 11.25 -3.29 1.84
CA GLY A 145 12.45 -4.06 2.14
C GLY A 145 12.41 -4.71 3.51
N ALA A 146 12.63 -3.94 4.57
CA ALA A 146 12.64 -4.40 5.96
C ALA A 146 11.76 -3.49 6.81
N SER A 147 10.63 -4.01 7.33
CA SER A 147 9.67 -3.13 7.99
C SER A 147 8.85 -3.80 9.08
N SER A 148 8.26 -2.92 9.93
CA SER A 148 7.07 -3.22 10.68
C SER A 148 5.96 -2.28 10.17
N SER A 149 4.97 -2.83 9.45
CA SER A 149 4.01 -2.01 8.73
C SER A 149 2.57 -2.44 8.99
N ILE A 150 1.68 -1.45 9.02
CA ILE A 150 0.23 -1.65 9.06
C ILE A 150 -0.37 -0.93 7.87
N ILE A 151 -1.17 -1.65 7.07
CA ILE A 151 -1.96 -1.08 5.98
C ILE A 151 -3.43 -1.39 6.25
N GLU A 152 -4.25 -0.36 6.29
CA GLU A 152 -5.68 -0.50 6.57
C GLU A 152 -6.54 0.16 5.49
N PHE A 153 -7.68 -0.46 5.20
CA PHE A 153 -8.79 0.18 4.49
C PHE A 153 -9.95 0.38 5.47
N SER A 154 -9.89 1.41 6.32
CA SER A 154 -10.91 1.70 7.34
C SER A 154 -12.30 1.98 6.73
N ARG A 155 -12.35 2.42 5.49
CA ARG A 155 -13.56 2.70 4.70
C ARG A 155 -13.46 2.06 3.32
N PRO A 156 -14.59 1.66 2.71
CA PRO A 156 -14.57 1.11 1.36
C PRO A 156 -14.00 2.11 0.32
N ASN A 157 -13.17 1.58 -0.59
CA ASN A 157 -12.77 2.27 -1.81
C ASN A 157 -14.03 2.50 -2.68
N PRO A 158 -14.36 3.75 -3.04
CA PRO A 158 -15.56 4.06 -3.81
C PRO A 158 -15.50 3.60 -5.27
N VAL A 159 -14.30 3.34 -5.79
CA VAL A 159 -14.08 2.80 -7.14
C VAL A 159 -13.59 1.36 -7.07
N ARG A 160 -13.81 0.59 -8.13
CA ARG A 160 -13.28 -0.77 -8.19
C ARG A 160 -11.82 -0.74 -8.64
N MET A 161 -10.92 -1.11 -7.74
CA MET A 161 -9.49 -1.16 -8.01
C MET A 161 -9.16 -2.28 -9.00
N ASP A 162 -8.30 -1.99 -9.98
CA ASP A 162 -7.87 -3.00 -10.94
C ASP A 162 -6.87 -3.97 -10.30
N GLN A 163 -5.85 -3.44 -9.61
CA GLN A 163 -4.78 -4.25 -9.04
C GLN A 163 -4.26 -3.72 -7.72
N ILE A 164 -3.97 -4.67 -6.81
CA ILE A 164 -3.09 -4.49 -5.66
C ILE A 164 -1.88 -5.41 -5.84
N LYS A 165 -0.69 -4.88 -5.70
CA LYS A 165 0.57 -5.64 -5.64
C LYS A 165 1.32 -5.26 -4.37
N ILE A 166 1.66 -6.25 -3.55
CA ILE A 166 2.44 -6.05 -2.32
C ILE A 166 3.60 -7.04 -2.33
N ASP A 167 4.82 -6.51 -2.33
CA ASP A 167 6.06 -7.27 -2.21
C ASP A 167 6.75 -6.90 -0.90
N ALA A 168 6.89 -7.85 0.01
CA ALA A 168 7.46 -7.64 1.33
C ALA A 168 8.72 -8.49 1.55
N GLY A 169 9.88 -7.87 1.74
CA GLY A 169 11.15 -8.56 1.91
C GLY A 169 11.26 -9.25 3.28
N ALA A 170 11.96 -8.65 4.24
CA ALA A 170 12.09 -9.16 5.60
C ALA A 170 11.23 -8.32 6.56
N SER A 171 9.97 -8.70 6.79
CA SER A 171 9.00 -7.79 7.39
C SER A 171 7.99 -8.44 8.33
N SER A 172 7.40 -7.60 9.18
CA SER A 172 6.14 -7.85 9.87
C SER A 172 5.08 -6.94 9.27
N LEU A 173 4.09 -7.51 8.59
CA LEU A 173 3.08 -6.74 7.88
C LEU A 173 1.68 -7.16 8.31
N GLU A 174 0.89 -6.18 8.79
CA GLU A 174 -0.51 -6.35 9.11
C GLU A 174 -1.39 -5.58 8.11
N MET A 175 -2.21 -6.32 7.35
CA MET A 175 -3.11 -5.82 6.32
C MET A 175 -4.55 -5.97 6.78
N LYS A 176 -5.21 -4.84 7.08
CA LYS A 176 -6.54 -4.81 7.72
C LYS A 176 -7.64 -4.43 6.74
N ASN A 177 -8.75 -5.17 6.79
CA ASN A 177 -9.98 -4.87 6.04
C ASN A 177 -9.76 -4.74 4.52
N PHE A 178 -8.91 -5.58 3.93
CA PHE A 178 -8.54 -5.50 2.51
C PHE A 178 -9.71 -5.75 1.54
N GLY A 179 -10.78 -6.40 1.97
CA GLY A 179 -12.03 -6.44 1.20
C GLY A 179 -12.62 -5.07 0.90
N ASN A 180 -12.37 -4.07 1.77
CA ASN A 180 -12.77 -2.69 1.54
C ASN A 180 -11.98 -2.00 0.41
N ALA A 181 -10.84 -2.52 0.01
CA ALA A 181 -10.11 -2.04 -1.17
C ALA A 181 -10.90 -2.26 -2.47
N ASN A 182 -11.89 -3.19 -2.46
CA ASN A 182 -12.79 -3.44 -3.59
C ASN A 182 -12.02 -3.70 -4.90
N PHE A 183 -11.12 -4.65 -4.88
CA PHE A 183 -10.18 -4.95 -5.97
C PHE A 183 -10.70 -6.05 -6.91
N LYS A 184 -10.14 -6.12 -8.12
CA LYS A 184 -10.27 -7.27 -9.05
C LYS A 184 -9.18 -8.31 -8.80
N TYR A 185 -7.96 -7.84 -8.62
CA TYR A 185 -6.78 -8.68 -8.47
C TYR A 185 -5.88 -8.18 -7.34
N PHE A 186 -5.44 -9.10 -6.49
CA PHE A 186 -4.47 -8.81 -5.44
C PHE A 186 -3.38 -9.88 -5.42
N SER A 187 -2.11 -9.48 -5.54
CA SER A 187 -0.97 -10.34 -5.30
C SER A 187 -0.17 -9.88 -4.09
N PHE A 188 0.15 -10.85 -3.24
CA PHE A 188 1.03 -10.68 -2.09
C PHE A 188 2.21 -11.64 -2.20
N ASP A 189 3.42 -11.10 -2.16
CA ASP A 189 4.67 -11.87 -2.08
C ASP A 189 5.43 -11.49 -0.81
N GLY A 190 5.41 -12.38 0.17
CA GLY A 190 6.10 -12.24 1.45
C GLY A 190 7.39 -13.07 1.48
N GLY A 191 8.56 -12.42 1.53
CA GLY A 191 9.85 -13.08 1.59
C GLY A 191 10.07 -13.82 2.90
N VAL A 192 10.47 -13.12 3.96
CA VAL A 192 10.72 -13.69 5.29
C VAL A 192 10.00 -12.86 6.35
N GLY A 193 9.11 -13.49 7.14
CA GLY A 193 8.43 -12.69 8.15
C GLY A 193 7.19 -13.28 8.80
N SER A 194 6.43 -12.38 9.42
CA SER A 194 5.12 -12.66 9.99
C SER A 194 4.09 -11.75 9.36
N PHE A 195 3.09 -12.34 8.75
CA PHE A 195 2.09 -11.63 7.97
C PHE A 195 0.69 -11.86 8.53
N LYS A 196 -0.12 -10.81 8.54
CA LYS A 196 -1.55 -10.91 8.84
C LYS A 196 -2.34 -10.27 7.73
N LEU A 197 -3.24 -11.01 7.13
CA LEU A 197 -4.11 -10.52 6.07
C LEU A 197 -5.58 -10.73 6.43
N ASP A 198 -6.29 -9.62 6.57
CA ASP A 198 -7.73 -9.62 6.77
C ASP A 198 -8.44 -9.22 5.47
N LEU A 199 -9.07 -10.18 4.81
CA LEU A 199 -9.81 -10.01 3.57
C LEU A 199 -11.29 -9.63 3.79
N ARG A 200 -11.72 -9.36 5.01
CA ARG A 200 -13.08 -8.89 5.26
C ARG A 200 -13.27 -7.48 4.71
N GLY A 201 -14.50 -7.18 4.29
CA GLY A 201 -14.85 -5.89 3.72
C GLY A 201 -15.92 -5.98 2.64
N LYS A 202 -16.03 -4.93 1.82
CA LYS A 202 -17.09 -4.79 0.84
C LYS A 202 -16.59 -5.08 -0.58
N TYR A 203 -17.02 -6.20 -1.11
CA TYR A 203 -16.77 -6.59 -2.51
C TYR A 203 -17.93 -6.18 -3.43
N THR A 204 -17.63 -5.90 -4.70
CA THR A 204 -18.65 -5.54 -5.71
C THR A 204 -18.65 -6.47 -6.93
N GLY A 205 -17.88 -7.55 -6.91
CA GLY A 205 -17.80 -8.55 -7.98
C GLY A 205 -16.73 -9.59 -7.69
N TYR A 206 -16.40 -10.39 -8.69
CA TYR A 206 -15.37 -11.42 -8.59
C TYR A 206 -13.99 -10.82 -8.27
N SER A 207 -13.34 -11.32 -7.24
CA SER A 207 -12.00 -10.92 -6.82
C SER A 207 -11.08 -12.13 -6.70
N ARG A 208 -9.82 -11.97 -7.11
CA ARG A 208 -8.79 -12.99 -7.03
C ARG A 208 -7.62 -12.50 -6.19
N VAL A 209 -7.19 -13.33 -5.25
CA VAL A 209 -6.02 -13.11 -4.38
C VAL A 209 -5.01 -14.22 -4.64
N ILE A 210 -3.76 -13.85 -4.86
CA ILE A 210 -2.62 -14.79 -4.92
C ILE A 210 -1.68 -14.43 -3.78
N ILE A 211 -1.37 -15.42 -2.95
CA ILE A 211 -0.52 -15.28 -1.78
C ILE A 211 0.68 -16.22 -1.94
N SER A 212 1.87 -15.65 -1.88
CA SER A 212 3.13 -16.39 -1.78
C SER A 212 3.85 -16.03 -0.49
N VAL A 213 4.22 -17.01 0.32
CA VAL A 213 5.03 -16.81 1.53
C VAL A 213 6.29 -17.65 1.42
N GLY A 214 7.45 -17.01 1.37
CA GLY A 214 8.74 -17.69 1.27
C GLY A 214 9.10 -18.45 2.55
N VAL A 215 9.33 -17.73 3.64
CA VAL A 215 9.68 -18.29 4.97
C VAL A 215 8.98 -17.53 6.08
N GLY A 216 8.13 -18.20 6.87
CA GLY A 216 7.48 -17.53 8.01
C GLY A 216 6.08 -18.01 8.30
N SER A 217 5.26 -17.11 8.81
CA SER A 217 3.87 -17.41 9.17
C SER A 217 2.90 -16.36 8.62
N MET A 218 1.70 -16.82 8.27
CA MET A 218 0.60 -15.94 7.90
C MET A 218 -0.69 -16.31 8.63
N ASP A 219 -1.33 -15.30 9.22
CA ASP A 219 -2.71 -15.39 9.70
C ASP A 219 -3.62 -14.79 8.61
N LEU A 220 -4.43 -15.62 7.96
CA LEU A 220 -5.39 -15.21 6.93
C LEU A 220 -6.81 -15.22 7.47
N THR A 221 -7.49 -14.07 7.46
CA THR A 221 -8.91 -13.98 7.81
C THR A 221 -9.77 -13.80 6.56
N LEU A 222 -10.64 -14.75 6.31
CA LEU A 222 -11.60 -14.77 5.21
C LEU A 222 -12.96 -14.18 5.62
N PRO A 223 -13.70 -13.49 4.73
CA PRO A 223 -15.07 -13.06 4.98
C PRO A 223 -16.04 -14.25 5.07
N LYS A 224 -17.20 -14.06 5.72
CA LYS A 224 -18.30 -15.05 5.77
C LYS A 224 -19.48 -14.72 4.87
N ASP A 225 -19.55 -13.51 4.41
CA ASP A 225 -20.72 -12.92 3.75
C ASP A 225 -20.67 -13.01 2.23
N ILE A 226 -19.62 -13.62 1.68
CA ILE A 226 -19.48 -13.92 0.24
C ILE A 226 -18.94 -15.33 0.02
N PRO A 227 -19.32 -16.01 -1.09
CA PRO A 227 -18.75 -17.28 -1.46
C PRO A 227 -17.24 -17.22 -1.75
N ILE A 228 -16.53 -18.24 -1.28
CA ILE A 228 -15.07 -18.31 -1.36
C ILE A 228 -14.64 -19.66 -1.89
N ARG A 229 -13.59 -19.63 -2.73
CA ARG A 229 -12.76 -20.80 -3.05
C ARG A 229 -11.33 -20.51 -2.59
N VAL A 230 -10.73 -21.47 -1.88
CA VAL A 230 -9.31 -21.45 -1.49
C VAL A 230 -8.63 -22.63 -2.20
N GLU A 231 -7.59 -22.34 -2.96
CA GLU A 231 -6.74 -23.31 -3.61
C GLU A 231 -5.35 -23.25 -2.96
N THR A 232 -4.86 -24.37 -2.46
CA THR A 232 -3.57 -24.43 -1.78
C THR A 232 -2.56 -25.22 -2.61
N ASN A 233 -1.43 -24.60 -2.90
CA ASN A 233 -0.34 -25.25 -3.62
C ASN A 233 0.86 -25.43 -2.68
N GLY A 234 1.43 -26.62 -2.64
CA GLY A 234 2.73 -26.81 -2.03
C GLY A 234 2.74 -27.05 -0.51
N ALA A 235 1.66 -27.57 0.10
CA ALA A 235 1.75 -28.14 1.45
C ALA A 235 2.73 -29.33 1.42
N GLY A 236 4.03 -29.02 1.35
CA GLY A 236 5.11 -29.97 1.42
C GLY A 236 5.39 -30.37 2.86
N TRP A 237 6.34 -31.29 3.06
CA TRP A 237 6.75 -31.73 4.41
C TRP A 237 7.37 -30.62 5.29
N LEU A 238 7.58 -29.40 4.74
CA LEU A 238 8.18 -28.25 5.41
C LEU A 238 7.19 -27.09 5.64
N SER A 239 5.94 -27.22 5.20
CA SER A 239 4.91 -26.19 5.35
C SER A 239 3.58 -26.78 5.79
N THR A 240 2.80 -26.00 6.53
CA THR A 240 1.44 -26.36 6.97
C THR A 240 0.44 -25.27 6.59
N ILE A 241 -0.76 -25.70 6.19
CA ILE A 241 -1.91 -24.80 5.99
C ILE A 241 -3.05 -25.38 6.83
N ASP A 242 -3.43 -24.64 7.87
CA ASP A 242 -4.42 -25.06 8.85
C ASP A 242 -5.69 -24.21 8.76
N PHE A 243 -6.83 -24.88 8.56
CA PHE A 243 -8.13 -24.23 8.53
C PHE A 243 -8.80 -24.27 9.90
N HIS A 244 -9.15 -23.09 10.43
CA HIS A 244 -9.78 -22.94 11.73
C HIS A 244 -11.19 -22.35 11.59
N ARG A 245 -12.24 -23.11 11.97
CA ARG A 245 -13.65 -22.66 12.00
C ARG A 245 -14.10 -22.06 10.66
N THR A 246 -13.90 -22.82 9.60
CA THR A 246 -14.39 -22.47 8.26
C THR A 246 -15.65 -23.29 7.94
N ASP A 247 -16.54 -22.70 7.15
CA ASP A 247 -17.72 -23.37 6.59
C ASP A 247 -17.44 -23.87 5.15
N LEU A 248 -16.15 -23.93 4.75
CA LEU A 248 -15.72 -24.41 3.42
C LEU A 248 -15.67 -25.92 3.40
N GLU A 249 -16.17 -26.53 2.32
CA GLU A 249 -16.09 -27.96 2.07
C GLU A 249 -14.90 -28.29 1.16
N VAL A 250 -14.29 -29.48 1.38
CA VAL A 250 -13.24 -29.99 0.52
C VAL A 250 -13.89 -30.55 -0.74
N THR A 251 -13.65 -29.95 -1.89
CA THR A 251 -14.23 -30.35 -3.18
C THR A 251 -13.28 -31.14 -4.07
N ASP A 252 -11.98 -30.94 -3.91
CA ASP A 252 -10.91 -31.69 -4.59
C ASP A 252 -9.65 -31.70 -3.71
N ASP A 253 -8.60 -32.39 -4.13
CA ASP A 253 -7.30 -32.31 -3.48
C ASP A 253 -6.84 -30.84 -3.46
N ASP A 254 -6.59 -30.32 -2.22
CA ASP A 254 -6.13 -28.95 -1.98
C ASP A 254 -7.10 -27.82 -2.40
N VAL A 255 -8.40 -28.12 -2.61
CA VAL A 255 -9.45 -27.12 -2.93
C VAL A 255 -10.56 -27.15 -1.89
N TYR A 256 -10.82 -25.95 -1.32
CA TYR A 256 -11.82 -25.71 -0.29
C TYR A 256 -12.81 -24.65 -0.79
N GLU A 257 -14.10 -24.90 -0.72
CA GLU A 257 -15.08 -24.06 -1.41
C GLU A 257 -16.39 -23.91 -0.63
N SER A 258 -17.05 -22.77 -0.78
CA SER A 258 -18.43 -22.53 -0.37
C SER A 258 -19.41 -23.16 -1.37
N ASP A 259 -20.55 -23.70 -0.91
CA ASP A 259 -21.54 -24.40 -1.72
C ASP A 259 -22.03 -23.63 -2.95
N ASP A 260 -22.13 -22.31 -2.87
CA ASP A 260 -22.68 -21.41 -3.89
C ASP A 260 -21.62 -20.64 -4.70
N TYR A 261 -20.35 -21.04 -4.59
CA TYR A 261 -19.24 -20.33 -5.21
C TYR A 261 -19.39 -20.15 -6.72
N GLU A 262 -19.73 -21.22 -7.44
CA GLU A 262 -19.76 -21.19 -8.91
C GLU A 262 -20.88 -20.29 -9.47
N ASP A 263 -22.00 -20.18 -8.77
CA ASP A 263 -23.17 -19.40 -9.20
C ASP A 263 -23.14 -17.94 -8.76
N ALA A 264 -22.22 -17.55 -7.89
CA ALA A 264 -22.17 -16.22 -7.32
C ALA A 264 -21.45 -15.22 -8.22
N GLU A 265 -22.07 -14.04 -8.45
CA GLU A 265 -21.43 -12.93 -9.16
C GLU A 265 -20.36 -12.22 -8.29
N ILE A 266 -20.63 -12.11 -6.97
CA ILE A 266 -19.68 -11.57 -5.99
C ILE A 266 -19.07 -12.74 -5.26
N ARG A 267 -17.80 -13.01 -5.51
CA ARG A 267 -17.07 -14.16 -4.97
C ARG A 267 -15.58 -13.90 -4.88
N LEU A 268 -14.89 -14.68 -4.06
CA LEU A 268 -13.46 -14.55 -3.79
C LEU A 268 -12.73 -15.85 -4.10
N LEU A 269 -11.73 -15.81 -4.98
CA LEU A 269 -10.75 -16.86 -5.17
C LEU A 269 -9.47 -16.50 -4.42
N VAL A 270 -8.97 -17.41 -3.60
CA VAL A 270 -7.69 -17.26 -2.88
C VAL A 270 -6.78 -18.42 -3.23
N GLU A 271 -5.63 -18.12 -3.82
CA GLU A 271 -4.60 -19.10 -4.15
C GLU A 271 -3.41 -18.89 -3.18
N ILE A 272 -2.94 -19.94 -2.54
CA ILE A 272 -1.91 -19.89 -1.49
C ILE A 272 -0.75 -20.81 -1.83
N ASP A 273 0.45 -20.26 -1.84
CA ASP A 273 1.72 -20.99 -1.95
C ASP A 273 2.61 -20.67 -0.74
N VAL A 274 3.11 -21.71 -0.06
CA VAL A 274 3.97 -21.56 1.13
C VAL A 274 5.24 -22.38 0.98
N GLY A 275 6.38 -21.71 1.02
CA GLY A 275 7.69 -22.37 0.96
C GLY A 275 8.05 -23.08 2.27
N LEU A 276 8.37 -22.35 3.33
CA LEU A 276 8.73 -22.85 4.66
C LEU A 276 7.94 -22.11 5.74
N GLY A 277 7.03 -22.81 6.44
CA GLY A 277 6.28 -22.17 7.53
C GLY A 277 4.83 -22.60 7.63
N SER A 278 3.97 -21.68 8.08
CA SER A 278 2.56 -21.97 8.29
C SER A 278 1.65 -20.85 7.78
N VAL A 279 0.47 -21.26 7.32
CA VAL A 279 -0.68 -20.37 7.12
C VAL A 279 -1.85 -20.87 7.94
N ASP A 280 -2.31 -20.02 8.85
CA ASP A 280 -3.49 -20.25 9.66
C ASP A 280 -4.68 -19.49 9.07
N ILE A 281 -5.72 -20.21 8.62
CA ILE A 281 -6.87 -19.66 7.91
C ILE A 281 -8.09 -19.64 8.84
N TYR A 282 -8.67 -18.47 9.01
CA TYR A 282 -9.87 -18.22 9.81
C TYR A 282 -10.98 -17.65 8.93
N GLN A 283 -12.22 -18.05 9.15
CA GLN A 283 -13.37 -17.43 8.51
C GLN A 283 -14.22 -16.72 9.58
N LYS A 284 -14.45 -15.42 9.43
CA LYS A 284 -15.13 -14.58 10.44
C LYS A 284 -16.16 -13.64 9.83
#